data_bacd554fed1b9701175a1cc1aeb882fa
#
_entry.id   bacd554fed1b9701175a1cc1aeb882fa
#
_cell.length_a   1.000
_cell.length_b   1.000
_cell.length_c   1.000
_cell.angle_alpha   90.00
_cell.angle_beta   90.00
_cell.angle_gamma   90.00
#
_symmetry.space_group_name_H-M   'P 1'
#
loop_
_entity.id
_entity.type
_entity.pdbx_description
1 polymer ?
#
loop_
_entity_poly.entity_id
_entity_poly.type
_entity_poly.pdbx_seq_one_letter_code
_entity_poly.pdbx_strand_id
1 'polypeptide(L)'
;MFPILSAKFLAPGIKRFSIEAPRIARKQQAGQFVIVRLHDHGERIPLTIACSDAERGTIDLIVQSIGKTTHMMNSLEAGGAILDVVGPLGKPSEVKQWGTVVVIGGGVGTAIALPTAAAMKKAGNKVISIIGGRTKELVLLEDEVKEVSDLTYITTDDGSYGDKGLVTDKLKHLIQNGVKVDLVLAIGPVPMMRAVANVTREERIHTIVSLNSIMVDGTGMCISEIVQHDLLTSNVLRAQ
;
A
#
# COMPACT_ATOMS: atom_id res chain seq x y z
N MET A 1 22.05 -7.69 11.46
CA MET A 1 21.44 -8.46 10.34
C MET A 1 20.05 -8.90 10.77
N PHE A 2 19.10 -8.95 9.84
CA PHE A 2 17.69 -9.23 10.08
C PHE A 2 17.33 -10.53 9.36
N PRO A 3 17.05 -11.63 10.08
CA PRO A 3 16.74 -12.93 9.50
C PRO A 3 15.45 -12.89 8.68
N ILE A 4 15.46 -13.55 7.51
CA ILE A 4 14.28 -13.80 6.69
C ILE A 4 13.66 -15.13 7.12
N LEU A 5 12.51 -15.07 7.77
CA LEU A 5 11.81 -16.25 8.26
C LEU A 5 10.98 -16.93 7.17
N SER A 6 10.49 -16.14 6.21
CA SER A 6 9.70 -16.65 5.08
C SER A 6 9.93 -15.76 3.85
N ALA A 7 9.96 -16.36 2.68
CA ALA A 7 10.07 -15.69 1.40
C ALA A 7 9.20 -16.43 0.38
N LYS A 8 8.05 -15.83 -0.03
CA LYS A 8 7.07 -16.47 -0.90
C LYS A 8 6.67 -15.56 -2.05
N PHE A 9 6.66 -16.06 -3.27
CA PHE A 9 6.09 -15.34 -4.40
C PHE A 9 4.57 -15.25 -4.27
N LEU A 10 4.03 -14.05 -4.43
CA LEU A 10 2.59 -13.77 -4.51
C LEU A 10 2.14 -13.73 -5.98
N ALA A 11 3.02 -13.26 -6.87
CA ALA A 11 2.81 -13.18 -8.31
C ALA A 11 4.18 -13.14 -9.00
N PRO A 12 4.24 -13.28 -10.33
CA PRO A 12 5.51 -13.15 -11.06
C PRO A 12 6.21 -11.81 -10.73
N GLY A 13 7.44 -11.92 -10.21
CA GLY A 13 8.23 -10.77 -9.80
C GLY A 13 7.77 -10.04 -8.52
N ILE A 14 6.79 -10.55 -7.80
CA ILE A 14 6.31 -9.97 -6.54
C ILE A 14 6.47 -10.98 -5.42
N LYS A 15 7.28 -10.67 -4.41
CA LYS A 15 7.64 -11.58 -3.33
C LYS A 15 7.32 -10.95 -1.97
N ARG A 16 6.74 -11.74 -1.06
CA ARG A 16 6.50 -11.40 0.32
C ARG A 16 7.62 -11.96 1.17
N PHE A 17 8.20 -11.12 2.00
CA PHE A 17 9.22 -11.47 3.00
C PHE A 17 8.66 -11.26 4.39
N SER A 18 8.78 -12.25 5.25
CA SER A 18 8.58 -12.09 6.70
C SER A 18 9.95 -12.01 7.36
N ILE A 19 10.22 -10.91 8.04
CA ILE A 19 11.55 -10.55 8.56
C ILE A 19 11.45 -10.41 10.07
N GLU A 20 12.41 -10.98 10.79
CA GLU A 20 12.52 -10.80 12.23
C GLU A 20 13.02 -9.39 12.57
N ALA A 21 12.15 -8.55 13.12
CA ALA A 21 12.42 -7.17 13.47
C ALA A 21 11.58 -6.72 14.67
N PRO A 22 11.77 -7.30 15.88
CA PRO A 22 10.86 -7.17 17.02
C PRO A 22 10.70 -5.73 17.52
N ARG A 23 11.75 -4.91 17.42
CA ARG A 23 11.69 -3.49 17.82
C ARG A 23 10.82 -2.68 16.88
N ILE A 24 10.85 -3.00 15.58
CA ILE A 24 10.05 -2.34 14.54
C ILE A 24 8.60 -2.82 14.66
N ALA A 25 8.38 -4.13 14.74
CA ALA A 25 7.06 -4.74 14.81
C ALA A 25 6.19 -4.18 15.96
N ARG A 26 6.80 -3.95 17.13
CA ARG A 26 6.09 -3.40 18.31
C ARG A 26 5.71 -1.93 18.20
N LYS A 27 6.40 -1.15 17.35
CA LYS A 27 6.21 0.31 17.25
C LYS A 27 5.53 0.74 15.96
N GLN A 28 5.45 -0.15 14.98
CA GLN A 28 4.91 0.12 13.67
C GLN A 28 3.44 0.50 13.76
N GLN A 29 3.06 1.48 12.94
CA GLN A 29 1.69 1.92 12.72
C GLN A 29 1.38 1.89 11.22
N ALA A 30 0.09 1.80 10.86
CA ALA A 30 -0.34 1.75 9.47
C ALA A 30 0.21 2.91 8.63
N GLY A 31 0.67 2.61 7.42
CA GLY A 31 1.24 3.58 6.49
C GLY A 31 2.72 3.87 6.68
N GLN A 32 3.37 3.32 7.71
CA GLN A 32 4.81 3.48 7.93
C GLN A 32 5.63 2.50 7.08
N PHE A 33 6.91 2.82 6.90
CA PHE A 33 7.86 2.09 6.08
C PHE A 33 9.17 1.82 6.82
N VAL A 34 10.02 1.01 6.23
CA VAL A 34 11.40 0.80 6.64
C VAL A 34 12.35 1.13 5.49
N ILE A 35 13.58 1.50 5.81
CA ILE A 35 14.68 1.52 4.86
C ILE A 35 15.45 0.22 4.99
N VAL A 36 15.64 -0.49 3.89
CA VAL A 36 16.42 -1.72 3.83
C VAL A 36 17.72 -1.51 3.05
N ARG A 37 18.77 -2.22 3.48
CA ARG A 37 20.05 -2.34 2.78
C ARG A 37 20.48 -3.78 2.81
N LEU A 38 20.79 -4.35 1.63
CA LEU A 38 21.04 -5.79 1.49
C LEU A 38 22.49 -6.17 1.81
N HIS A 39 23.46 -5.31 1.48
CA HIS A 39 24.90 -5.53 1.70
C HIS A 39 25.64 -4.20 1.91
N ASP A 40 26.89 -4.23 2.32
CA ASP A 40 27.67 -3.04 2.73
C ASP A 40 27.71 -1.90 1.71
N HIS A 41 27.78 -2.24 0.41
CA HIS A 41 27.76 -1.29 -0.71
C HIS A 41 26.38 -1.19 -1.36
N GLY A 42 25.33 -1.70 -0.69
CA GLY A 42 23.95 -1.70 -1.20
C GLY A 42 23.28 -0.35 -1.07
N GLU A 43 22.38 -0.08 -2.00
CA GLU A 43 21.49 1.06 -1.90
C GLU A 43 20.55 0.91 -0.70
N ARG A 44 20.16 2.03 -0.14
CA ARG A 44 19.09 2.11 0.84
C ARG A 44 17.78 2.37 0.14
N ILE A 45 16.86 1.42 0.20
CA ILE A 45 15.55 1.55 -0.43
C ILE A 45 14.42 1.57 0.60
N PRO A 46 13.43 2.46 0.45
CA PRO A 46 12.25 2.48 1.31
C PRO A 46 11.28 1.39 0.88
N LEU A 47 10.76 0.64 1.84
CA LEU A 47 9.74 -0.37 1.64
C LEU A 47 8.65 -0.23 2.70
N THR A 48 7.40 -0.11 2.28
CA THR A 48 6.27 -0.02 3.20
C THR A 48 6.08 -1.33 3.93
N ILE A 49 5.78 -1.25 5.23
CA ILE A 49 5.45 -2.41 6.04
C ILE A 49 4.01 -2.83 5.72
N ALA A 50 3.86 -3.98 5.07
CA ALA A 50 2.55 -4.51 4.66
C ALA A 50 1.78 -5.15 5.83
N CYS A 51 2.50 -5.76 6.77
CA CYS A 51 1.94 -6.35 7.98
C CYS A 51 2.99 -6.36 9.09
N SER A 52 2.55 -6.40 10.34
CA SER A 52 3.45 -6.61 11.49
C SER A 52 2.76 -7.47 12.54
N ASP A 53 3.54 -8.31 13.18
CA ASP A 53 3.13 -9.11 14.32
C ASP A 53 4.04 -8.78 15.50
N ALA A 54 3.50 -8.05 16.48
CA ALA A 54 4.26 -7.59 17.64
C ALA A 54 4.62 -8.74 18.60
N GLU A 55 3.82 -9.83 18.65
CA GLU A 55 4.06 -11.00 19.50
C GLU A 55 5.17 -11.86 18.92
N ARG A 56 5.09 -12.16 17.61
CA ARG A 56 6.13 -12.89 16.87
C ARG A 56 7.36 -12.04 16.59
N GLY A 57 7.27 -10.73 16.73
CA GLY A 57 8.35 -9.79 16.44
C GLY A 57 8.71 -9.72 14.95
N THR A 58 7.74 -9.87 14.07
CA THR A 58 7.96 -9.91 12.62
C THR A 58 7.30 -8.75 11.89
N ILE A 59 7.91 -8.36 10.77
CA ILE A 59 7.31 -7.46 9.79
C ILE A 59 7.29 -8.14 8.42
N ASP A 60 6.27 -7.85 7.64
CA ASP A 60 6.17 -8.33 6.26
C ASP A 60 6.40 -7.18 5.28
N LEU A 61 7.28 -7.44 4.31
CA LEU A 61 7.56 -6.56 3.18
C LEU A 61 7.15 -7.26 1.90
N ILE A 62 6.42 -6.54 1.03
CA ILE A 62 6.05 -7.05 -0.30
C ILE A 62 6.81 -6.24 -1.33
N VAL A 63 7.63 -6.94 -2.11
CA VAL A 63 8.64 -6.34 -2.98
C VAL A 63 8.39 -6.74 -4.42
N GLN A 64 8.17 -5.75 -5.26
CA GLN A 64 8.11 -5.92 -6.71
C GLN A 64 9.51 -5.75 -7.31
N SER A 65 9.90 -6.69 -8.15
CA SER A 65 11.19 -6.72 -8.85
C SER A 65 11.18 -5.72 -10.01
N ILE A 66 11.66 -4.49 -9.77
CA ILE A 66 11.66 -3.41 -10.76
C ILE A 66 13.08 -2.92 -11.06
N GLY A 67 13.92 -2.74 -10.02
CA GLY A 67 15.27 -2.23 -10.12
C GLY A 67 16.30 -3.23 -9.59
N LYS A 68 17.59 -2.89 -9.71
CA LYS A 68 18.70 -3.76 -9.32
C LYS A 68 18.56 -4.32 -7.90
N THR A 69 18.30 -3.45 -6.93
CA THR A 69 18.20 -3.84 -5.51
C THR A 69 16.98 -4.71 -5.24
N THR A 70 15.83 -4.43 -5.85
CA THR A 70 14.62 -5.26 -5.70
C THR A 70 14.73 -6.60 -6.42
N HIS A 71 15.45 -6.67 -7.56
CA HIS A 71 15.80 -7.95 -8.19
C HIS A 71 16.68 -8.80 -7.28
N MET A 72 17.72 -8.19 -6.70
CA MET A 72 18.61 -8.87 -5.75
C MET A 72 17.83 -9.31 -4.50
N MET A 73 16.94 -8.49 -3.97
CA MET A 73 16.11 -8.85 -2.82
C MET A 73 15.21 -10.05 -3.16
N ASN A 74 14.60 -10.07 -4.34
CA ASN A 74 13.72 -11.17 -4.75
C ASN A 74 14.47 -12.51 -4.98
N SER A 75 15.81 -12.51 -5.05
CA SER A 75 16.61 -13.75 -5.05
C SER A 75 16.90 -14.29 -3.64
N LEU A 76 16.62 -13.53 -2.59
CA LEU A 76 16.80 -14.01 -1.22
C LEU A 76 15.70 -15.01 -0.85
N GLU A 77 16.05 -15.99 -0.01
CA GLU A 77 15.16 -17.04 0.46
C GLU A 77 15.08 -17.06 1.98
N ALA A 78 14.13 -17.83 2.53
CA ALA A 78 14.05 -18.09 3.96
C ALA A 78 15.37 -18.69 4.47
N GLY A 79 15.79 -18.26 5.66
CA GLY A 79 17.11 -18.60 6.22
C GLY A 79 18.23 -17.63 5.83
N GLY A 80 18.01 -16.78 4.80
CA GLY A 80 18.88 -15.64 4.52
C GLY A 80 18.67 -14.48 5.50
N ALA A 81 19.38 -13.38 5.24
CA ALA A 81 19.23 -12.18 6.09
C ALA A 81 19.40 -10.90 5.27
N ILE A 82 18.76 -9.83 5.73
CA ILE A 82 18.98 -8.46 5.27
C ILE A 82 19.98 -7.80 6.20
N LEU A 83 20.93 -7.06 5.66
CA LEU A 83 22.01 -6.45 6.44
C LEU A 83 21.44 -5.43 7.43
N ASP A 84 20.69 -4.44 6.93
CA ASP A 84 20.07 -3.40 7.73
C ASP A 84 18.57 -3.26 7.41
N VAL A 85 17.80 -3.06 8.47
CA VAL A 85 16.39 -2.63 8.41
C VAL A 85 16.22 -1.52 9.44
N VAL A 86 15.95 -0.31 8.98
CA VAL A 86 15.79 0.88 9.82
C VAL A 86 14.36 1.35 9.79
N GLY A 87 13.74 1.49 10.95
CA GLY A 87 12.34 1.95 11.09
C GLY A 87 11.74 1.68 12.46
N PRO A 88 10.42 1.85 12.62
CA PRO A 88 9.50 2.35 11.60
C PRO A 88 9.76 3.83 11.29
N LEU A 89 9.60 4.22 10.03
CA LEU A 89 9.78 5.57 9.52
C LEU A 89 8.49 6.09 8.89
N GLY A 90 8.43 7.39 8.66
CA GLY A 90 7.27 8.07 8.07
C GLY A 90 6.17 8.36 9.09
N LYS A 91 5.27 9.26 8.67
CA LYS A 91 4.10 9.62 9.47
C LYS A 91 3.04 8.53 9.33
N PRO A 92 2.46 8.03 10.42
CA PRO A 92 1.34 7.10 10.35
C PRO A 92 0.15 7.66 9.59
N SER A 93 -0.60 6.79 8.92
CA SER A 93 -1.89 7.15 8.33
C SER A 93 -2.83 7.74 9.40
N GLU A 94 -3.56 8.80 9.05
CA GLU A 94 -4.56 9.38 9.94
C GLU A 94 -5.76 8.45 10.07
N VAL A 95 -5.80 7.68 11.15
CA VAL A 95 -6.86 6.74 11.45
C VAL A 95 -7.85 7.38 12.45
N LYS A 96 -9.06 7.60 12.00
CA LYS A 96 -10.18 8.08 12.83
C LYS A 96 -11.50 7.53 12.31
N GLN A 97 -12.57 7.75 13.04
CA GLN A 97 -13.91 7.37 12.59
C GLN A 97 -14.41 8.38 11.54
N TRP A 98 -14.25 8.03 10.26
CA TRP A 98 -14.72 8.83 9.12
C TRP A 98 -16.16 8.51 8.75
N GLY A 99 -16.58 7.26 8.88
CA GLY A 99 -17.85 6.71 8.41
C GLY A 99 -17.63 5.60 7.39
N THR A 100 -18.00 5.83 6.13
CA THR A 100 -17.72 4.87 5.05
C THR A 100 -16.43 5.24 4.32
N VAL A 101 -15.45 4.34 4.38
CA VAL A 101 -14.12 4.50 3.78
C VAL A 101 -13.99 3.55 2.60
N VAL A 102 -13.67 4.07 1.43
CA VAL A 102 -13.32 3.26 0.25
C VAL A 102 -11.80 3.20 0.12
N VAL A 103 -11.24 2.01 0.21
CA VAL A 103 -9.80 1.75 0.06
C VAL A 103 -9.54 1.12 -1.30
N ILE A 104 -8.73 1.78 -2.12
CA ILE A 104 -8.43 1.35 -3.49
C ILE A 104 -6.96 0.96 -3.57
N GLY A 105 -6.70 -0.31 -3.88
CA GLY A 105 -5.36 -0.85 -4.09
C GLY A 105 -5.13 -1.28 -5.53
N GLY A 106 -4.06 -0.80 -6.17
CA GLY A 106 -3.68 -1.20 -7.53
C GLY A 106 -2.38 -1.99 -7.56
N GLY A 107 -2.43 -3.27 -7.96
CA GLY A 107 -1.26 -4.15 -7.97
C GLY A 107 -0.58 -4.21 -6.60
N VAL A 108 0.73 -3.94 -6.52
CA VAL A 108 1.48 -3.91 -5.25
C VAL A 108 0.96 -2.85 -4.28
N GLY A 109 0.27 -1.80 -4.77
CA GLY A 109 -0.38 -0.81 -3.92
C GLY A 109 -1.40 -1.41 -2.96
N THR A 110 -1.99 -2.58 -3.27
CA THR A 110 -2.87 -3.33 -2.37
C THR A 110 -2.17 -3.71 -1.06
N ALA A 111 -0.89 -4.10 -1.14
CA ALA A 111 -0.09 -4.43 0.03
C ALA A 111 0.16 -3.23 0.96
N ILE A 112 0.24 -2.03 0.37
CA ILE A 112 0.42 -0.78 1.09
C ILE A 112 -0.92 -0.31 1.68
N ALA A 113 -2.02 -0.55 0.99
CA ALA A 113 -3.37 -0.19 1.40
C ALA A 113 -3.90 -1.06 2.57
N LEU A 114 -3.53 -2.34 2.59
CA LEU A 114 -4.00 -3.34 3.54
C LEU A 114 -3.86 -2.92 5.01
N PRO A 115 -2.68 -2.50 5.52
CA PRO A 115 -2.55 -2.11 6.93
C PRO A 115 -3.42 -0.89 7.29
N THR A 116 -3.63 0.03 6.36
CA THR A 116 -4.50 1.17 6.60
C THR A 116 -5.97 0.77 6.57
N ALA A 117 -6.39 -0.13 5.67
CA ALA A 117 -7.73 -0.71 5.67
C ALA A 117 -8.04 -1.40 7.00
N ALA A 118 -7.12 -2.24 7.49
CA ALA A 118 -7.25 -2.92 8.78
C ALA A 118 -7.39 -1.93 9.95
N ALA A 119 -6.56 -0.88 9.96
CA ALA A 119 -6.61 0.15 10.99
C ALA A 119 -7.92 0.95 10.94
N MET A 120 -8.42 1.29 9.74
CA MET A 120 -9.70 1.97 9.55
C MET A 120 -10.87 1.10 10.02
N LYS A 121 -10.85 -0.21 9.71
CA LYS A 121 -11.86 -1.16 10.20
C LYS A 121 -11.86 -1.24 11.72
N LYS A 122 -10.68 -1.35 12.34
CA LYS A 122 -10.52 -1.38 13.80
C LYS A 122 -11.00 -0.09 14.47
N ALA A 123 -10.93 1.05 13.79
CA ALA A 123 -11.43 2.33 14.26
C ALA A 123 -12.96 2.49 14.09
N GLY A 124 -13.69 1.45 13.69
CA GLY A 124 -15.14 1.44 13.57
C GLY A 124 -15.69 2.03 12.28
N ASN A 125 -14.88 2.17 11.25
CA ASN A 125 -15.36 2.58 9.93
C ASN A 125 -15.97 1.40 9.16
N LYS A 126 -16.93 1.70 8.29
CA LYS A 126 -17.35 0.77 7.24
C LYS A 126 -16.32 0.82 6.11
N VAL A 127 -15.59 -0.28 5.92
CA VAL A 127 -14.52 -0.36 4.92
C VAL A 127 -15.00 -1.09 3.68
N ILE A 128 -14.91 -0.42 2.54
CA ILE A 128 -15.17 -0.99 1.21
C ILE A 128 -13.83 -1.00 0.46
N SER A 129 -13.35 -2.17 0.10
CA SER A 129 -12.10 -2.27 -0.67
C SER A 129 -12.34 -2.54 -2.14
N ILE A 130 -11.56 -1.89 -3.00
CA ILE A 130 -11.52 -2.14 -4.44
C ILE A 130 -10.09 -2.52 -4.80
N ILE A 131 -9.89 -3.75 -5.26
CA ILE A 131 -8.59 -4.25 -5.71
C ILE A 131 -8.57 -4.19 -7.23
N GLY A 132 -7.58 -3.51 -7.78
CA GLY A 132 -7.34 -3.41 -9.23
C GLY A 132 -6.10 -4.16 -9.66
N GLY A 133 -6.21 -4.90 -10.78
CA GLY A 133 -5.09 -5.54 -11.43
C GLY A 133 -5.23 -5.49 -12.95
N ARG A 134 -4.14 -5.62 -13.69
CA ARG A 134 -4.21 -5.77 -15.16
C ARG A 134 -4.81 -7.12 -15.53
N THR A 135 -4.44 -8.16 -14.80
CA THR A 135 -4.86 -9.55 -14.97
C THR A 135 -5.13 -10.18 -13.60
N LYS A 136 -5.79 -11.34 -13.59
CA LYS A 136 -6.03 -12.14 -12.38
C LYS A 136 -4.77 -12.36 -11.54
N GLU A 137 -3.65 -12.64 -12.18
CA GLU A 137 -2.37 -12.93 -11.51
C GLU A 137 -1.82 -11.76 -10.70
N LEU A 138 -2.24 -10.53 -11.04
CA LEU A 138 -1.83 -9.31 -10.35
C LEU A 138 -2.86 -8.81 -9.33
N VAL A 139 -3.92 -9.58 -9.09
CA VAL A 139 -4.82 -9.37 -7.95
C VAL A 139 -4.13 -9.96 -6.72
N LEU A 140 -3.63 -9.08 -5.86
CA LEU A 140 -2.83 -9.46 -4.71
C LEU A 140 -3.64 -9.38 -3.41
N LEU A 141 -3.38 -10.30 -2.48
CA LEU A 141 -3.85 -10.23 -1.09
C LEU A 141 -5.38 -10.16 -0.97
N GLU A 142 -6.09 -10.83 -1.88
CA GLU A 142 -7.56 -10.79 -1.90
C GLU A 142 -8.16 -11.26 -0.59
N ASP A 143 -7.67 -12.38 -0.05
CA ASP A 143 -8.21 -12.98 1.18
C ASP A 143 -7.93 -12.08 2.38
N GLU A 144 -6.71 -11.56 2.52
CA GLU A 144 -6.35 -10.64 3.60
C GLU A 144 -7.15 -9.32 3.52
N VAL A 145 -7.42 -8.82 2.31
CA VAL A 145 -8.26 -7.62 2.14
C VAL A 145 -9.71 -7.90 2.50
N LYS A 146 -10.24 -9.08 2.16
CA LYS A 146 -11.59 -9.49 2.56
C LYS A 146 -11.76 -9.56 4.07
N GLU A 147 -10.76 -10.04 4.79
CA GLU A 147 -10.80 -10.14 6.26
C GLU A 147 -10.91 -8.76 6.94
N VAL A 148 -10.32 -7.72 6.35
CA VAL A 148 -10.30 -6.37 6.92
C VAL A 148 -11.34 -5.43 6.32
N SER A 149 -12.21 -5.92 5.45
CA SER A 149 -13.21 -5.11 4.74
C SER A 149 -14.63 -5.63 4.99
N ASP A 150 -15.61 -4.74 4.93
CA ASP A 150 -17.03 -5.12 4.95
C ASP A 150 -17.50 -5.60 3.58
N LEU A 151 -16.94 -5.00 2.52
CA LEU A 151 -17.19 -5.37 1.13
C LEU A 151 -15.87 -5.28 0.37
N THR A 152 -15.63 -6.24 -0.52
CA THR A 152 -14.46 -6.25 -1.39
C THR A 152 -14.89 -6.44 -2.83
N TYR A 153 -14.43 -5.56 -3.70
CA TYR A 153 -14.63 -5.64 -5.14
C TYR A 153 -13.28 -5.83 -5.83
N ILE A 154 -13.30 -6.59 -6.90
CA ILE A 154 -12.11 -6.87 -7.71
C ILE A 154 -12.40 -6.43 -9.13
N THR A 155 -11.46 -5.71 -9.72
CA THR A 155 -11.50 -5.31 -11.12
C THR A 155 -10.22 -5.74 -11.83
N THR A 156 -10.35 -6.22 -13.07
CA THR A 156 -9.20 -6.47 -13.94
C THR A 156 -9.39 -5.80 -15.28
N ASP A 157 -8.32 -5.20 -15.80
CA ASP A 157 -8.39 -4.44 -17.05
C ASP A 157 -8.82 -5.34 -18.21
N ASP A 158 -8.34 -6.59 -18.25
CA ASP A 158 -8.62 -7.58 -19.27
C ASP A 158 -9.93 -8.37 -19.05
N GLY A 159 -10.51 -8.29 -17.84
CA GLY A 159 -11.70 -9.05 -17.45
C GLY A 159 -11.42 -10.51 -17.12
N SER A 160 -10.16 -10.89 -16.88
CA SER A 160 -9.78 -12.26 -16.52
C SER A 160 -10.26 -12.68 -15.12
N TYR A 161 -10.60 -11.71 -14.26
CA TYR A 161 -11.12 -11.99 -12.92
C TYR A 161 -11.88 -10.78 -12.35
N GLY A 162 -12.97 -11.04 -11.61
CA GLY A 162 -13.85 -10.01 -11.07
C GLY A 162 -14.60 -9.23 -12.16
N ASP A 163 -14.81 -7.95 -11.92
CA ASP A 163 -15.43 -7.06 -12.89
C ASP A 163 -14.40 -6.62 -13.93
N LYS A 164 -14.77 -6.62 -15.21
CA LYS A 164 -13.92 -6.05 -16.27
C LYS A 164 -13.96 -4.54 -16.21
N GLY A 165 -12.81 -3.90 -16.12
CA GLY A 165 -12.67 -2.44 -16.14
C GLY A 165 -11.72 -1.91 -15.08
N LEU A 166 -11.74 -0.60 -14.88
CA LEU A 166 -10.86 0.09 -13.96
C LEU A 166 -11.48 0.23 -12.57
N VAL A 167 -10.65 0.43 -11.56
CA VAL A 167 -11.11 0.71 -10.19
C VAL A 167 -11.99 1.96 -10.11
N THR A 168 -11.77 2.92 -11.00
CA THR A 168 -12.60 4.14 -11.12
C THR A 168 -14.01 3.86 -11.59
N ASP A 169 -14.21 2.85 -12.43
CA ASP A 169 -15.54 2.48 -12.92
C ASP A 169 -16.35 1.89 -11.76
N LYS A 170 -15.72 1.04 -10.96
CA LYS A 170 -16.35 0.50 -9.75
C LYS A 170 -16.64 1.58 -8.72
N LEU A 171 -15.71 2.53 -8.50
CA LEU A 171 -15.92 3.65 -7.58
C LEU A 171 -17.12 4.51 -8.03
N LYS A 172 -17.18 4.88 -9.30
CA LYS A 172 -18.31 5.61 -9.89
C LYS A 172 -19.63 4.87 -9.69
N HIS A 173 -19.63 3.57 -9.98
CA HIS A 173 -20.82 2.73 -9.81
C HIS A 173 -21.32 2.70 -8.36
N LEU A 174 -20.41 2.63 -7.37
CA LEU A 174 -20.78 2.69 -5.95
C LEU A 174 -21.43 4.04 -5.61
N ILE A 175 -20.84 5.14 -6.04
CA ILE A 175 -21.36 6.49 -5.81
C ILE A 175 -22.73 6.67 -6.48
N GLN A 176 -22.88 6.28 -7.72
CA GLN A 176 -24.13 6.38 -8.49
C GLN A 176 -25.26 5.53 -7.90
N ASN A 177 -24.92 4.42 -7.24
CA ASN A 177 -25.90 3.58 -6.52
C ASN A 177 -26.21 4.11 -5.09
N GLY A 178 -25.83 5.33 -4.77
CA GLY A 178 -26.20 5.98 -3.52
C GLY A 178 -25.37 5.56 -2.32
N VAL A 179 -24.21 4.90 -2.53
CA VAL A 179 -23.28 4.64 -1.42
C VAL A 179 -22.67 5.97 -0.98
N LYS A 180 -23.01 6.40 0.23
CA LYS A 180 -22.37 7.57 0.84
C LYS A 180 -20.93 7.21 1.16
N VAL A 181 -19.97 7.86 0.50
CA VAL A 181 -18.54 7.72 0.71
C VAL A 181 -18.00 8.94 1.43
N ASP A 182 -17.42 8.76 2.62
CA ASP A 182 -16.89 9.85 3.44
C ASP A 182 -15.39 10.06 3.22
N LEU A 183 -14.66 8.98 2.84
CA LEU A 183 -13.22 9.02 2.55
C LEU A 183 -12.88 8.02 1.44
N VAL A 184 -12.00 8.42 0.53
CA VAL A 184 -11.32 7.50 -0.41
C VAL A 184 -9.83 7.50 -0.12
N LEU A 185 -9.25 6.32 0.06
CA LEU A 185 -7.81 6.10 0.11
C LEU A 185 -7.40 5.36 -1.16
N ALA A 186 -6.51 5.93 -1.97
CA ALA A 186 -6.04 5.29 -3.20
C ALA A 186 -4.53 5.11 -3.21
N ILE A 187 -4.08 3.88 -3.41
CA ILE A 187 -2.67 3.49 -3.41
C ILE A 187 -2.39 2.57 -4.60
N GLY A 188 -1.47 3.00 -5.45
CA GLY A 188 -1.10 2.24 -6.64
C GLY A 188 -0.38 3.12 -7.68
N PRO A 189 -0.41 2.75 -8.96
CA PRO A 189 0.22 3.55 -10.01
C PRO A 189 -0.31 4.98 -10.06
N VAL A 190 0.59 5.94 -10.31
CA VAL A 190 0.23 7.38 -10.36
C VAL A 190 -0.95 7.68 -11.29
N PRO A 191 -1.03 7.10 -12.51
CA PRO A 191 -2.21 7.31 -13.37
C PRO A 191 -3.52 6.86 -12.72
N MET A 192 -3.53 5.73 -11.99
CA MET A 192 -4.70 5.25 -11.27
C MET A 192 -5.11 6.22 -10.15
N MET A 193 -4.16 6.63 -9.32
CA MET A 193 -4.42 7.57 -8.22
C MET A 193 -4.95 8.91 -8.73
N ARG A 194 -4.40 9.41 -9.85
CA ARG A 194 -4.89 10.62 -10.53
C ARG A 194 -6.32 10.44 -11.03
N ALA A 195 -6.63 9.32 -11.67
CA ALA A 195 -7.98 9.02 -12.14
C ALA A 195 -8.99 8.95 -11.00
N VAL A 196 -8.64 8.29 -9.89
CA VAL A 196 -9.47 8.25 -8.67
C VAL A 196 -9.68 9.65 -8.11
N ALA A 197 -8.61 10.46 -7.98
CA ALA A 197 -8.71 11.83 -7.48
C ALA A 197 -9.60 12.72 -8.36
N ASN A 198 -9.62 12.52 -9.68
CA ASN A 198 -10.53 13.25 -10.56
C ASN A 198 -12.00 12.88 -10.30
N VAL A 199 -12.31 11.59 -10.16
CA VAL A 199 -13.67 11.11 -9.84
C VAL A 199 -14.15 11.70 -8.52
N THR A 200 -13.33 11.60 -7.48
CA THR A 200 -13.71 12.06 -6.14
C THR A 200 -13.79 13.59 -6.02
N ARG A 201 -13.04 14.32 -6.84
CA ARG A 201 -13.12 15.79 -6.89
C ARG A 201 -14.49 16.26 -7.40
N GLU A 202 -15.02 15.64 -8.44
CA GLU A 202 -16.34 15.96 -8.98
C GLU A 202 -17.44 15.75 -7.94
N GLU A 203 -17.28 14.70 -7.11
CA GLU A 203 -18.23 14.33 -6.05
C GLU A 203 -17.92 15.00 -4.71
N ARG A 204 -16.89 15.83 -4.61
CA ARG A 204 -16.42 16.51 -3.39
C ARG A 204 -16.10 15.54 -2.24
N ILE A 205 -15.65 14.36 -2.55
CA ILE A 205 -15.27 13.34 -1.57
C ILE A 205 -13.83 13.59 -1.10
N HIS A 206 -13.60 13.52 0.21
CA HIS A 206 -12.26 13.59 0.76
C HIS A 206 -11.40 12.43 0.27
N THR A 207 -10.20 12.74 -0.24
CA THR A 207 -9.35 11.72 -0.88
C THR A 207 -7.92 11.83 -0.42
N ILE A 208 -7.36 10.70 -0.02
CA ILE A 208 -5.96 10.54 0.35
C ILE A 208 -5.29 9.65 -0.69
N VAL A 209 -4.17 10.10 -1.25
CA VAL A 209 -3.33 9.32 -2.16
C VAL A 209 -1.96 9.12 -1.53
N SER A 210 -1.40 7.93 -1.69
CA SER A 210 -0.04 7.64 -1.23
C SER A 210 0.93 7.80 -2.38
N LEU A 211 1.70 8.88 -2.35
CA LEU A 211 2.72 9.18 -3.35
C LEU A 211 4.10 8.79 -2.81
N ASN A 212 4.86 8.08 -3.62
CA ASN A 212 6.25 7.80 -3.35
C ASN A 212 7.10 8.96 -3.90
N SER A 213 7.57 9.85 -3.03
CA SER A 213 8.49 10.92 -3.40
C SER A 213 9.93 10.40 -3.47
N ILE A 214 10.79 11.10 -4.20
CA ILE A 214 12.24 10.80 -4.19
C ILE A 214 12.76 11.04 -2.78
N MET A 215 13.25 9.97 -2.16
CA MET A 215 13.82 9.99 -0.82
C MET A 215 15.35 10.04 -0.92
N VAL A 216 15.97 11.00 -0.24
CA VAL A 216 17.42 11.13 -0.26
C VAL A 216 18.06 10.17 0.76
N ASP A 217 17.60 10.20 2.01
CA ASP A 217 18.25 9.45 3.10
C ASP A 217 17.25 8.89 4.15
N GLY A 218 15.97 9.19 4.01
CA GLY A 218 14.93 8.77 4.96
C GLY A 218 14.86 9.60 6.25
N THR A 219 15.63 10.67 6.37
CA THR A 219 15.60 11.56 7.54
C THR A 219 14.50 12.64 7.46
N GLY A 220 13.74 12.65 6.36
CA GLY A 220 12.69 13.64 6.08
C GLY A 220 13.11 14.69 5.05
N MET A 221 14.32 14.67 4.55
CA MET A 221 14.71 15.43 3.38
C MET A 221 14.12 14.78 2.12
N CYS A 222 12.90 15.15 1.79
CA CYS A 222 12.23 14.72 0.57
C CYS A 222 12.14 15.90 -0.38
N ILE A 223 12.46 15.68 -1.64
CA ILE A 223 12.18 16.66 -2.72
C ILE A 223 10.67 16.55 -3.03
N SER A 224 9.83 16.91 -2.06
CA SER A 224 8.37 16.80 -2.18
C SER A 224 7.70 18.02 -2.81
N GLU A 225 8.42 19.13 -2.95
CA GLU A 225 7.84 20.37 -3.47
C GLU A 225 7.50 20.35 -4.97
N ILE A 226 8.19 19.51 -5.76
CA ILE A 226 8.03 19.49 -7.22
C ILE A 226 6.73 18.79 -7.66
N VAL A 227 6.21 17.85 -6.87
CA VAL A 227 4.98 17.10 -7.22
C VAL A 227 3.71 17.85 -6.80
N GLN A 228 3.85 18.97 -6.10
CA GLN A 228 2.74 19.72 -5.49
C GLN A 228 1.82 20.42 -6.51
N HIS A 229 2.30 20.78 -7.67
CA HIS A 229 1.57 21.69 -8.56
C HIS A 229 0.48 21.05 -9.43
N ASP A 230 0.57 19.76 -9.80
CA ASP A 230 -0.35 19.17 -10.76
C ASP A 230 -1.48 18.30 -10.16
N LEU A 231 -1.42 17.95 -8.87
CA LEU A 231 -2.41 17.08 -8.22
C LEU A 231 -3.30 17.81 -7.21
N LEU A 232 -2.99 19.08 -6.89
CA LEU A 232 -3.61 19.80 -5.79
C LEU A 232 -4.37 21.05 -6.26
N THR A 233 -5.58 20.87 -6.68
CA THR A 233 -6.60 21.91 -6.47
C THR A 233 -7.72 21.27 -5.65
N SER A 234 -7.80 21.64 -4.37
CA SER A 234 -8.86 21.37 -3.38
C SER A 234 -9.21 19.89 -3.07
N ASN A 235 -9.06 19.50 -1.82
CA ASN A 235 -9.52 18.29 -1.14
C ASN A 235 -8.71 16.99 -1.28
N VAL A 236 -7.54 16.98 -1.91
CA VAL A 236 -6.64 15.82 -1.92
C VAL A 236 -5.54 16.01 -0.88
N LEU A 237 -5.54 15.23 0.19
CA LEU A 237 -4.45 15.19 1.16
C LEU A 237 -3.43 14.12 0.78
N ARG A 238 -2.16 14.40 1.07
CA ARG A 238 -1.06 13.45 0.92
C ARG A 238 -0.89 12.64 2.20
N ALA A 239 -0.79 11.34 2.08
CA ALA A 239 -0.07 10.54 3.05
C ALA A 239 1.40 10.51 2.61
N GLN A 240 2.30 10.98 3.49
CA GLN A 240 3.74 10.85 3.34
C GLN A 240 4.18 9.49 3.82
#